data_901c647a6700c525831b5d649ced7702
#
_entry.id   901c647a6700c525831b5d649ced7702
#
_cell.length_a   1.000
_cell.length_b   1.000
_cell.length_c   1.000
_cell.angle_alpha   90.00
_cell.angle_beta   90.00
_cell.angle_gamma   90.00
#
_symmetry.space_group_name_H-M   'P 1'
#
loop_
_entity.id
_entity.type
_entity.pdbx_description
1 polymer ?
#
loop_
_entity_poly.entity_id
_entity_poly.type
_entity_poly.pdbx_seq_one_letter_code
_entity_poly.pdbx_strand_id
1 'polypeptide(L)'
;MFTYKGDIIDCFGFAVYYERDMDTRIVRVNPEKCIPSEIGLVARILRKDGVVVYPTDTFYGLGVNCYSPSAISRAYGLKKRDPAKPLSVVISDREMIHSVAIDIPSLFESLEAEFWPGPLTLVLHANPLIPDVLLGFQKTIGVRLPDHTWLRGLVKTAGFPITATSANLAGKAEISDPVKAIQVFQGKVDCIVDGGITRGGSSSTVVDMTKEKPSILREGAIPSHQLERFWD
;
A
#
# COMPACT_ATOMS: atom_id res chain seq x y z
N MET A 1 -18.21 12.28 -30.12
CA MET A 1 -17.87 13.71 -30.05
C MET A 1 -17.44 13.97 -28.62
N PHE A 2 -16.12 13.96 -28.37
CA PHE A 2 -15.57 14.07 -27.01
C PHE A 2 -15.19 15.52 -26.75
N THR A 3 -15.89 16.18 -25.85
CA THR A 3 -15.56 17.53 -25.41
C THR A 3 -14.57 17.48 -24.25
N TYR A 4 -13.33 17.91 -24.50
CA TYR A 4 -12.36 18.27 -23.46
C TYR A 4 -12.87 19.52 -22.72
N LYS A 5 -13.07 19.45 -21.40
CA LYS A 5 -13.19 20.63 -20.55
C LYS A 5 -11.92 20.74 -19.68
N GLY A 6 -11.30 21.89 -19.84
CA GLY A 6 -10.10 22.47 -19.35
C GLY A 6 -9.42 21.95 -18.09
N ASP A 7 -8.10 21.86 -18.20
CA ASP A 7 -7.19 21.68 -17.08
C ASP A 7 -7.18 22.93 -16.20
N ILE A 8 -7.54 22.78 -14.94
CA ILE A 8 -7.27 23.81 -13.94
C ILE A 8 -5.97 23.40 -13.25
N ILE A 9 -4.94 24.24 -13.41
CA ILE A 9 -3.66 24.09 -12.72
C ILE A 9 -3.84 24.71 -11.33
N ASP A 10 -3.52 23.96 -10.27
CA ASP A 10 -3.46 24.52 -8.92
C ASP A 10 -2.27 25.46 -8.75
N CYS A 11 -2.20 26.17 -7.63
CA CYS A 11 -1.14 27.12 -7.32
C CYS A 11 0.27 26.51 -7.16
N PHE A 12 0.41 25.20 -7.33
CA PHE A 12 1.66 24.44 -7.31
C PHE A 12 2.03 23.82 -8.67
N GLY A 13 1.25 24.07 -9.74
CA GLY A 13 1.54 23.60 -11.09
C GLY A 13 1.13 22.14 -11.37
N PHE A 14 0.34 21.52 -10.51
CA PHE A 14 -0.19 20.17 -10.74
C PHE A 14 -1.57 20.25 -11.40
N ALA A 15 -1.77 19.45 -12.45
CA ALA A 15 -3.08 19.30 -13.09
C ALA A 15 -4.07 18.63 -12.12
N VAL A 16 -5.09 19.38 -11.69
CA VAL A 16 -6.22 18.82 -10.92
C VAL A 16 -7.13 18.09 -11.89
N TYR A 17 -7.05 16.76 -11.92
CA TYR A 17 -7.96 15.95 -12.70
C TYR A 17 -9.33 15.93 -12.02
N TYR A 18 -10.32 16.54 -12.67
CA TYR A 18 -11.72 16.38 -12.28
C TYR A 18 -12.19 14.94 -12.48
N GLU A 19 -13.03 14.48 -11.57
CA GLU A 19 -13.65 13.17 -11.55
C GLU A 19 -14.25 12.83 -12.93
N ARG A 20 -13.56 11.96 -13.68
CA ARG A 20 -14.28 11.13 -14.63
C ARG A 20 -15.08 10.14 -13.78
N ASP A 21 -16.33 9.97 -14.05
CA ASP A 21 -17.08 8.76 -13.68
C ASP A 21 -16.35 7.58 -14.33
N MET A 22 -15.39 7.03 -13.57
CA MET A 22 -14.57 5.93 -14.03
C MET A 22 -15.39 4.66 -13.85
N ASP A 23 -15.40 3.83 -14.90
CA ASP A 23 -15.96 2.49 -14.79
C ASP A 23 -15.06 1.64 -13.86
N THR A 24 -15.36 1.69 -12.57
CA THR A 24 -14.62 0.93 -11.55
C THR A 24 -14.96 -0.55 -11.68
N ARG A 25 -13.97 -1.38 -11.98
CA ARG A 25 -14.16 -2.82 -12.03
C ARG A 25 -14.19 -3.42 -10.62
N ILE A 26 -15.25 -4.18 -10.32
CA ILE A 26 -15.33 -4.96 -9.07
C ILE A 26 -14.97 -6.40 -9.39
N VAL A 27 -13.93 -6.92 -8.67
CA VAL A 27 -13.44 -8.30 -8.82
C VAL A 27 -13.65 -9.02 -7.51
N ARG A 28 -14.54 -10.01 -7.48
CA ARG A 28 -14.72 -10.87 -6.30
C ARG A 28 -13.68 -11.98 -6.32
N VAL A 29 -13.04 -12.20 -5.17
CA VAL A 29 -11.98 -13.19 -5.02
C VAL A 29 -12.14 -14.00 -3.75
N ASN A 30 -11.57 -15.20 -3.75
CA ASN A 30 -11.32 -15.94 -2.52
C ASN A 30 -9.94 -15.54 -1.97
N PRO A 31 -9.85 -14.92 -0.76
CA PRO A 31 -8.59 -14.42 -0.21
C PRO A 31 -7.53 -15.51 0.05
N GLU A 32 -7.96 -16.77 0.17
CA GLU A 32 -7.08 -17.93 0.42
C GLU A 32 -6.60 -18.62 -0.87
N LYS A 33 -7.13 -18.21 -2.04
CA LYS A 33 -6.84 -18.84 -3.33
C LYS A 33 -6.23 -17.85 -4.31
N CYS A 34 -5.11 -18.24 -4.92
CA CYS A 34 -4.50 -17.52 -6.03
C CYS A 34 -5.06 -18.01 -7.37
N ILE A 35 -6.21 -17.48 -7.81
CA ILE A 35 -6.79 -17.81 -9.12
C ILE A 35 -6.09 -16.96 -10.19
N PRO A 36 -5.33 -17.59 -11.14
CA PRO A 36 -4.47 -16.82 -12.07
C PRO A 36 -5.21 -15.82 -12.94
N SER A 37 -6.45 -16.09 -13.34
CA SER A 37 -7.25 -15.18 -14.16
C SER A 37 -7.63 -13.90 -13.42
N GLU A 38 -8.02 -14.00 -12.14
CA GLU A 38 -8.39 -12.87 -11.29
C GLU A 38 -7.16 -12.01 -10.98
N ILE A 39 -6.09 -12.65 -10.51
CA ILE A 39 -4.81 -11.99 -10.20
C ILE A 39 -4.23 -11.31 -11.45
N GLY A 40 -4.20 -12.02 -12.59
CA GLY A 40 -3.68 -11.48 -13.83
C GLY A 40 -4.47 -10.28 -14.37
N LEU A 41 -5.79 -10.24 -14.10
CA LEU A 41 -6.62 -9.08 -14.43
C LEU A 41 -6.21 -7.85 -13.62
N VAL A 42 -6.13 -7.99 -12.29
CA VAL A 42 -5.80 -6.88 -11.38
C VAL A 42 -4.33 -6.44 -11.57
N ALA A 43 -3.41 -7.38 -11.77
CA ALA A 43 -2.01 -7.08 -12.09
C ALA A 43 -1.85 -6.25 -13.37
N ARG A 44 -2.66 -6.52 -14.41
CA ARG A 44 -2.67 -5.70 -15.63
C ARG A 44 -3.14 -4.27 -15.39
N ILE A 45 -4.10 -4.07 -14.48
CA ILE A 45 -4.54 -2.73 -14.09
C ILE A 45 -3.39 -1.97 -13.42
N LEU A 46 -2.73 -2.59 -12.44
CA LEU A 46 -1.56 -1.99 -11.76
C LEU A 46 -0.41 -1.66 -12.71
N ARG A 47 -0.12 -2.53 -13.69
CA ARG A 47 0.92 -2.29 -14.72
C ARG A 47 0.60 -1.13 -15.67
N LYS A 48 -0.67 -0.70 -15.72
CA LYS A 48 -1.15 0.46 -16.48
C LYS A 48 -1.35 1.68 -15.58
N ASP A 49 -0.65 1.73 -14.45
CA ASP A 49 -0.75 2.81 -13.46
C ASP A 49 -2.15 2.99 -12.86
N GLY A 50 -2.95 1.91 -12.88
CA GLY A 50 -4.27 1.90 -12.27
C GLY A 50 -4.19 1.90 -10.73
N VAL A 51 -5.23 2.46 -10.11
CA VAL A 51 -5.42 2.46 -8.66
C VAL A 51 -6.35 1.31 -8.28
N VAL A 52 -5.92 0.50 -7.32
CA VAL A 52 -6.66 -0.68 -6.87
C VAL A 52 -6.94 -0.60 -5.37
N VAL A 53 -8.18 -0.82 -4.98
CA VAL A 53 -8.55 -1.11 -3.59
C VAL A 53 -8.54 -2.62 -3.39
N TYR A 54 -7.85 -3.11 -2.36
CA TYR A 54 -7.62 -4.53 -2.14
C TYR A 54 -7.69 -4.93 -0.66
N PRO A 55 -8.11 -6.17 -0.33
CA PRO A 55 -8.13 -6.67 1.04
C PRO A 55 -6.72 -7.00 1.53
N THR A 56 -6.48 -6.83 2.85
CA THR A 56 -5.29 -7.29 3.55
C THR A 56 -5.67 -8.14 4.76
N ASP A 57 -4.68 -8.62 5.50
CA ASP A 57 -4.85 -9.29 6.78
C ASP A 57 -5.31 -8.37 7.93
N THR A 58 -5.43 -7.05 7.68
CA THR A 58 -5.95 -6.06 8.64
C THR A 58 -7.18 -5.34 8.07
N PHE A 59 -6.99 -4.37 7.20
CA PHE A 59 -8.03 -3.56 6.58
C PHE A 59 -7.87 -3.55 5.06
N TYR A 60 -8.82 -3.00 4.34
CA TYR A 60 -8.66 -2.72 2.92
C TYR A 60 -7.56 -1.68 2.68
N GLY A 61 -6.72 -1.95 1.70
CA GLY A 61 -5.64 -1.07 1.24
C GLY A 61 -5.95 -0.40 -0.08
N LEU A 62 -5.31 0.73 -0.34
CA LEU A 62 -5.26 1.42 -1.63
C LEU A 62 -3.86 1.27 -2.19
N GLY A 63 -3.75 0.66 -3.38
CA GLY A 63 -2.47 0.31 -4.00
C GLY A 63 -2.33 0.80 -5.42
N VAL A 64 -1.11 1.21 -5.71
CA VAL A 64 -0.61 1.56 -7.04
C VAL A 64 0.81 1.01 -7.20
N ASN A 65 1.32 1.00 -8.43
CA ASN A 65 2.72 0.71 -8.70
C ASN A 65 3.63 1.71 -7.94
N CYS A 66 4.51 1.20 -7.06
CA CYS A 66 5.39 2.05 -6.24
C CYS A 66 6.48 2.78 -7.06
N TYR A 67 6.71 2.39 -8.30
CA TYR A 67 7.67 3.04 -9.21
C TYR A 67 7.03 4.09 -10.12
N SER A 68 5.71 4.26 -10.11
CA SER A 68 5.01 5.21 -10.97
C SER A 68 4.67 6.51 -10.22
N PRO A 69 5.38 7.64 -10.48
CA PRO A 69 5.07 8.92 -9.85
C PRO A 69 3.64 9.39 -10.12
N SER A 70 3.10 9.14 -11.32
CA SER A 70 1.75 9.53 -11.70
C SER A 70 0.70 8.75 -10.90
N ALA A 71 0.86 7.42 -10.76
CA ALA A 71 -0.03 6.58 -9.99
C ALA A 71 0.01 6.93 -8.50
N ILE A 72 1.22 7.20 -7.96
CA ILE A 72 1.41 7.61 -6.56
C ILE A 72 0.70 8.95 -6.29
N SER A 73 0.91 9.95 -7.14
CA SER A 73 0.25 11.26 -7.02
C SER A 73 -1.28 11.13 -7.06
N ARG A 74 -1.81 10.26 -7.92
CA ARG A 74 -3.23 9.93 -7.98
C ARG A 74 -3.73 9.30 -6.68
N ALA A 75 -2.97 8.39 -6.06
CA ALA A 75 -3.32 7.79 -4.77
C ALA A 75 -3.36 8.83 -3.64
N TYR A 76 -2.42 9.77 -3.60
CA TYR A 76 -2.44 10.89 -2.66
C TYR A 76 -3.69 11.78 -2.84
N GLY A 77 -4.02 12.14 -4.08
CA GLY A 77 -5.20 12.95 -4.41
C GLY A 77 -6.51 12.28 -3.96
N LEU A 78 -6.68 10.99 -4.26
CA LEU A 78 -7.85 10.21 -3.86
C LEU A 78 -8.04 10.16 -2.35
N LYS A 79 -6.96 10.10 -1.59
CA LYS A 79 -6.99 10.07 -0.13
C LYS A 79 -7.09 11.46 0.50
N LYS A 80 -6.88 12.52 -0.25
CA LYS A 80 -6.63 13.88 0.28
C LYS A 80 -5.53 13.86 1.35
N ARG A 81 -4.46 13.08 1.08
CA ARG A 81 -3.35 12.88 1.99
C ARG A 81 -2.27 13.92 1.73
N ASP A 82 -1.68 14.43 2.79
CA ASP A 82 -0.49 15.27 2.74
C ASP A 82 0.67 14.54 2.05
N PRO A 83 1.23 15.05 0.94
CA PRO A 83 2.35 14.43 0.24
C PRO A 83 3.64 14.34 1.08
N ALA A 84 3.78 15.14 2.13
CA ALA A 84 4.91 15.04 3.06
C ALA A 84 4.86 13.77 3.94
N LYS A 85 3.73 13.07 3.98
CA LYS A 85 3.56 11.82 4.74
C LYS A 85 3.80 10.62 3.83
N PRO A 86 4.93 9.90 3.95
CA PRO A 86 5.29 8.80 3.06
C PRO A 86 4.23 7.70 3.01
N LEU A 87 4.21 6.95 1.91
CA LEU A 87 3.44 5.72 1.79
C LEU A 87 4.36 4.51 1.99
N SER A 88 3.86 3.52 2.73
CA SER A 88 4.51 2.21 2.79
C SER A 88 4.20 1.39 1.54
N VAL A 89 4.92 0.27 1.38
CA VAL A 89 4.68 -0.71 0.31
C VAL A 89 4.46 -2.11 0.88
N VAL A 90 3.75 -2.94 0.12
CA VAL A 90 3.67 -4.38 0.35
C VAL A 90 4.49 -5.11 -0.70
N ILE A 91 5.17 -6.18 -0.24
CA ILE A 91 5.99 -7.07 -1.05
C ILE A 91 5.35 -8.47 -1.10
N SER A 92 5.72 -9.29 -2.09
CA SER A 92 5.20 -10.66 -2.27
C SER A 92 5.94 -11.70 -1.43
N ASP A 93 7.23 -11.50 -1.27
CA ASP A 93 8.19 -12.39 -0.63
C ASP A 93 9.38 -11.59 -0.09
N ARG A 94 10.26 -12.27 0.67
CA ARG A 94 11.44 -11.66 1.30
C ARG A 94 12.40 -11.06 0.26
N GLU A 95 12.61 -11.75 -0.83
CA GLU A 95 13.59 -11.37 -1.84
C GLU A 95 13.25 -10.02 -2.48
N MET A 96 11.95 -9.72 -2.60
CA MET A 96 11.49 -8.45 -3.18
C MET A 96 11.90 -7.22 -2.36
N ILE A 97 12.32 -7.37 -1.09
CA ILE A 97 12.73 -6.25 -0.24
C ILE A 97 13.90 -5.45 -0.84
N HIS A 98 14.85 -6.14 -1.50
CA HIS A 98 16.02 -5.51 -2.12
C HIS A 98 15.68 -4.58 -3.28
N SER A 99 14.47 -4.70 -3.83
CA SER A 99 13.99 -3.80 -4.87
C SER A 99 13.56 -2.43 -4.31
N VAL A 100 13.27 -2.33 -3.00
CA VAL A 100 12.75 -1.11 -2.37
C VAL A 100 13.61 -0.57 -1.24
N ALA A 101 14.47 -1.40 -0.64
CA ALA A 101 15.30 -1.03 0.51
C ALA A 101 16.77 -1.39 0.29
N ILE A 102 17.65 -0.62 0.95
CA ILE A 102 19.11 -0.82 1.04
C ILE A 102 19.53 -0.79 2.49
N ASP A 103 20.78 -1.17 2.77
CA ASP A 103 21.39 -1.11 4.11
C ASP A 103 20.50 -1.77 5.19
N ILE A 104 20.03 -2.98 4.89
CA ILE A 104 19.14 -3.73 5.77
C ILE A 104 19.91 -4.20 7.01
N PRO A 105 19.54 -3.74 8.24
CA PRO A 105 20.28 -4.10 9.44
C PRO A 105 20.09 -5.58 9.82
N SER A 106 21.04 -6.19 10.51
CA SER A 106 21.01 -7.61 10.91
C SER A 106 19.79 -7.97 11.75
N LEU A 107 19.27 -7.05 12.57
CA LEU A 107 18.07 -7.24 13.37
C LEU A 107 16.82 -7.52 12.52
N PHE A 108 16.83 -7.10 11.25
CA PHE A 108 15.75 -7.38 10.32
C PHE A 108 15.41 -8.87 10.26
N GLU A 109 16.41 -9.74 10.21
CA GLU A 109 16.23 -11.19 10.09
C GLU A 109 15.42 -11.78 11.26
N SER A 110 15.69 -11.30 12.49
CA SER A 110 14.98 -11.75 13.68
C SER A 110 13.51 -11.29 13.68
N LEU A 111 13.26 -10.03 13.32
CA LEU A 111 11.90 -9.49 13.26
C LEU A 111 11.07 -10.10 12.13
N GLU A 112 11.67 -10.28 10.98
CA GLU A 112 11.03 -10.92 9.85
C GLU A 112 10.64 -12.36 10.17
N ALA A 113 11.57 -13.15 10.74
CA ALA A 113 11.34 -14.55 11.06
C ALA A 113 10.16 -14.76 12.04
N GLU A 114 9.95 -13.81 12.95
CA GLU A 114 8.89 -13.90 13.95
C GLU A 114 7.54 -13.31 13.47
N PHE A 115 7.57 -12.19 12.71
CA PHE A 115 6.37 -11.38 12.46
C PHE A 115 5.97 -11.27 10.98
N TRP A 116 6.76 -11.83 10.06
CA TRP A 116 6.39 -11.90 8.65
C TRP A 116 6.20 -13.35 8.16
N PRO A 117 5.15 -13.58 7.36
CA PRO A 117 4.09 -12.65 6.93
C PRO A 117 3.20 -12.20 8.08
N GLY A 118 2.84 -10.87 8.11
CA GLY A 118 2.00 -10.39 9.19
C GLY A 118 1.84 -8.87 9.29
N PRO A 119 1.31 -8.39 10.44
CA PRO A 119 0.95 -6.99 10.63
C PRO A 119 2.14 -6.14 11.16
N LEU A 120 3.38 -6.40 10.68
CA LEU A 120 4.57 -5.60 10.96
C LEU A 120 4.98 -4.83 9.72
N THR A 121 5.19 -3.52 9.87
CA THR A 121 5.78 -2.64 8.85
C THR A 121 7.14 -2.18 9.35
N LEU A 122 8.20 -2.46 8.60
CA LEU A 122 9.57 -2.06 8.91
C LEU A 122 9.96 -0.88 8.04
N VAL A 123 10.41 0.22 8.65
CA VAL A 123 10.93 1.39 7.95
C VAL A 123 12.44 1.22 7.79
N LEU A 124 12.90 1.28 6.55
CA LEU A 124 14.27 1.03 6.12
C LEU A 124 14.77 2.17 5.24
N HIS A 125 16.08 2.22 4.95
CA HIS A 125 16.61 3.12 3.95
C HIS A 125 16.09 2.74 2.57
N ALA A 126 15.52 3.73 1.86
CA ALA A 126 14.90 3.50 0.56
C ALA A 126 15.95 3.26 -0.53
N ASN A 127 15.68 2.31 -1.41
CA ASN A 127 16.45 2.16 -2.64
C ASN A 127 16.29 3.43 -3.50
N PRO A 128 17.36 3.98 -4.10
CA PRO A 128 17.31 5.17 -4.96
C PRO A 128 16.38 5.08 -6.16
N LEU A 129 15.95 3.88 -6.53
CA LEU A 129 14.95 3.67 -7.60
C LEU A 129 13.53 4.06 -7.19
N ILE A 130 13.27 4.25 -5.90
CA ILE A 130 11.95 4.65 -5.38
C ILE A 130 11.75 6.15 -5.61
N PRO A 131 10.64 6.58 -6.24
CA PRO A 131 10.36 7.99 -6.49
C PRO A 131 10.19 8.79 -5.19
N ASP A 132 10.77 9.99 -5.12
CA ASP A 132 10.70 10.90 -3.96
C ASP A 132 9.26 11.20 -3.54
N VAL A 133 8.32 11.26 -4.49
CA VAL A 133 6.90 11.48 -4.22
C VAL A 133 6.30 10.40 -3.32
N LEU A 134 6.82 9.17 -3.31
CA LEU A 134 6.39 8.11 -2.41
C LEU A 134 6.97 8.29 -1.01
N LEU A 135 8.20 8.83 -0.93
CA LEU A 135 8.99 8.94 0.29
C LEU A 135 8.66 10.18 1.15
N GLY A 136 7.82 11.10 0.67
CA GLY A 136 7.44 12.31 1.42
C GLY A 136 8.65 13.15 1.84
N PHE A 137 9.64 13.29 0.93
CA PHE A 137 10.92 13.99 1.15
C PHE A 137 11.86 13.33 2.16
N GLN A 138 11.54 12.13 2.64
CA GLN A 138 12.42 11.29 3.46
C GLN A 138 13.19 10.33 2.54
N LYS A 139 14.28 9.75 3.07
CA LYS A 139 15.02 8.70 2.35
C LYS A 139 14.74 7.31 2.94
N THR A 140 13.54 7.13 3.46
CA THR A 140 13.12 5.91 4.15
C THR A 140 11.80 5.42 3.61
N ILE A 141 11.60 4.11 3.63
CA ILE A 141 10.41 3.44 3.12
C ILE A 141 9.89 2.41 4.13
N GLY A 142 8.59 2.43 4.40
CA GLY A 142 7.94 1.38 5.15
C GLY A 142 7.64 0.17 4.26
N VAL A 143 8.09 -1.01 4.65
CA VAL A 143 7.90 -2.26 3.90
C VAL A 143 7.14 -3.27 4.76
N ARG A 144 6.19 -3.99 4.17
CA ARG A 144 5.42 -5.04 4.82
C ARG A 144 5.27 -6.26 3.93
N LEU A 145 5.42 -7.45 4.51
CA LEU A 145 5.00 -8.72 3.92
C LEU A 145 3.67 -9.15 4.57
N PRO A 146 2.51 -8.95 3.93
CA PRO A 146 1.21 -9.21 4.55
C PRO A 146 0.89 -10.70 4.65
N ASP A 147 0.20 -11.13 5.71
CA ASP A 147 -0.35 -12.48 5.82
C ASP A 147 -1.68 -12.59 5.05
N HIS A 148 -1.58 -12.48 3.73
CA HIS A 148 -2.73 -12.53 2.84
C HIS A 148 -2.31 -13.17 1.50
N THR A 149 -2.66 -14.42 1.30
CA THR A 149 -2.20 -15.25 0.18
C THR A 149 -2.51 -14.63 -1.18
N TRP A 150 -3.74 -14.19 -1.40
CA TRP A 150 -4.15 -13.58 -2.66
C TRP A 150 -3.36 -12.29 -2.95
N LEU A 151 -3.17 -11.42 -1.94
CA LEU A 151 -2.43 -10.16 -2.11
C LEU A 151 -0.96 -10.41 -2.46
N ARG A 152 -0.29 -11.34 -1.78
CA ARG A 152 1.08 -11.73 -2.14
C ARG A 152 1.16 -12.26 -3.57
N GLY A 153 0.18 -13.09 -3.98
CA GLY A 153 0.04 -13.56 -5.36
C GLY A 153 -0.13 -12.42 -6.37
N LEU A 154 -0.92 -11.39 -6.02
CA LEU A 154 -1.09 -10.20 -6.84
C LEU A 154 0.23 -9.43 -7.02
N VAL A 155 0.93 -9.14 -5.92
CA VAL A 155 2.21 -8.41 -5.93
C VAL A 155 3.26 -9.19 -6.75
N LYS A 156 3.36 -10.51 -6.53
CA LYS A 156 4.25 -11.39 -7.30
C LYS A 156 3.93 -11.36 -8.80
N THR A 157 2.64 -11.45 -9.16
CA THR A 157 2.19 -11.41 -10.56
C THR A 157 2.37 -10.03 -11.19
N ALA A 158 2.17 -8.95 -10.42
CA ALA A 158 2.43 -7.59 -10.89
C ALA A 158 3.91 -7.40 -11.25
N GLY A 159 4.82 -8.03 -10.50
CA GLY A 159 6.26 -7.99 -10.71
C GLY A 159 6.94 -6.78 -10.05
N PHE A 160 6.23 -6.07 -9.19
CA PHE A 160 6.73 -4.92 -8.42
C PHE A 160 5.93 -4.73 -7.13
N PRO A 161 6.53 -4.11 -6.09
CA PRO A 161 5.81 -3.74 -4.88
C PRO A 161 4.69 -2.73 -5.16
N ILE A 162 3.60 -2.81 -4.41
CA ILE A 162 2.49 -1.85 -4.52
C ILE A 162 2.37 -1.04 -3.24
N THR A 163 1.86 0.18 -3.33
CA THR A 163 1.69 1.03 -2.14
C THR A 163 0.71 0.40 -1.15
N ALA A 164 0.99 0.58 0.15
CA ALA A 164 0.21 0.06 1.27
C ALA A 164 -0.27 1.21 2.16
N THR A 165 -1.39 1.79 1.79
CA THR A 165 -2.09 2.76 2.64
C THR A 165 -3.53 2.29 2.83
N SER A 166 -4.12 2.51 4.02
CA SER A 166 -5.50 2.12 4.27
C SER A 166 -6.47 2.75 3.24
N ALA A 167 -7.47 1.99 2.81
CA ALA A 167 -8.49 2.45 1.85
C ALA A 167 -9.54 3.32 2.56
N ASN A 168 -9.13 4.51 3.03
CA ASN A 168 -9.99 5.53 3.64
C ASN A 168 -9.55 6.93 3.21
N LEU A 169 -10.45 7.89 3.30
CA LEU A 169 -10.05 9.30 3.22
C LEU A 169 -9.24 9.67 4.48
N ALA A 170 -8.31 10.59 4.34
CA ALA A 170 -7.48 11.05 5.46
C ALA A 170 -8.35 11.49 6.66
N GLY A 171 -8.03 10.97 7.86
CA GLY A 171 -8.78 11.25 9.08
C GLY A 171 -10.11 10.50 9.25
N LYS A 172 -10.50 9.63 8.31
CA LYS A 172 -11.66 8.75 8.45
C LYS A 172 -11.24 7.36 8.92
N ALA A 173 -12.19 6.60 9.48
CA ALA A 173 -11.96 5.23 9.92
C ALA A 173 -11.51 4.32 8.77
N GLU A 174 -10.67 3.34 9.09
CA GLU A 174 -10.22 2.30 8.17
C GLU A 174 -11.39 1.37 7.79
N ILE A 175 -11.33 0.80 6.61
CA ILE A 175 -12.42 0.00 6.03
C ILE A 175 -12.04 -1.48 6.10
N SER A 176 -12.92 -2.30 6.71
CA SER A 176 -12.83 -3.76 6.73
C SER A 176 -13.90 -4.46 5.89
N ASP A 177 -14.95 -3.72 5.49
CA ASP A 177 -16.09 -4.23 4.75
C ASP A 177 -16.01 -3.83 3.27
N PRO A 178 -16.03 -4.78 2.31
CA PRO A 178 -15.98 -4.48 0.88
C PRO A 178 -17.14 -3.61 0.42
N VAL A 179 -18.32 -3.72 1.03
CA VAL A 179 -19.47 -2.87 0.68
C VAL A 179 -19.16 -1.40 0.94
N LYS A 180 -18.52 -1.10 2.09
CA LYS A 180 -18.04 0.25 2.39
C LYS A 180 -16.94 0.71 1.43
N ALA A 181 -16.02 -0.19 1.06
CA ALA A 181 -14.98 0.12 0.09
C ALA A 181 -15.57 0.51 -1.27
N ILE A 182 -16.57 -0.23 -1.73
CA ILE A 182 -17.32 0.07 -2.96
C ILE A 182 -18.03 1.43 -2.83
N GLN A 183 -18.77 1.67 -1.75
CA GLN A 183 -19.48 2.95 -1.55
C GLN A 183 -18.55 4.18 -1.58
N VAL A 184 -17.32 4.04 -1.05
CA VAL A 184 -16.36 5.15 -0.97
C VAL A 184 -15.60 5.37 -2.28
N PHE A 185 -15.25 4.27 -2.99
CA PHE A 185 -14.26 4.30 -4.07
C PHE A 185 -14.80 3.98 -5.48
N GLN A 186 -16.03 3.47 -5.62
CA GLN A 186 -16.65 3.26 -6.93
C GLN A 186 -16.72 4.60 -7.69
N GLY A 187 -16.39 4.57 -8.97
CA GLY A 187 -16.28 5.77 -9.82
C GLY A 187 -14.96 6.55 -9.67
N LYS A 188 -14.09 6.18 -8.70
CA LYS A 188 -12.86 6.94 -8.37
C LYS A 188 -11.58 6.14 -8.61
N VAL A 189 -11.65 4.81 -8.55
CA VAL A 189 -10.52 3.89 -8.75
C VAL A 189 -10.76 2.95 -9.91
N ASP A 190 -9.71 2.35 -10.45
CA ASP A 190 -9.82 1.47 -11.62
C ASP A 190 -10.36 0.09 -11.24
N CYS A 191 -10.08 -0.37 -10.01
CA CYS A 191 -10.55 -1.67 -9.53
C CYS A 191 -10.76 -1.69 -8.02
N ILE A 192 -11.78 -2.41 -7.59
CA ILE A 192 -12.01 -2.79 -6.20
C ILE A 192 -12.05 -4.31 -6.16
N VAL A 193 -11.18 -4.90 -5.35
CA VAL A 193 -11.14 -6.33 -5.10
C VAL A 193 -11.99 -6.63 -3.88
N ASP A 194 -13.09 -7.34 -4.09
CA ASP A 194 -13.96 -7.82 -3.01
C ASP A 194 -13.47 -9.21 -2.55
N GLY A 195 -12.74 -9.23 -1.47
CA GLY A 195 -12.26 -10.46 -0.78
C GLY A 195 -13.03 -10.77 0.50
N GLY A 196 -14.22 -10.17 0.69
CA GLY A 196 -15.00 -10.31 1.91
C GLY A 196 -14.52 -9.39 3.03
N ILE A 197 -15.05 -9.62 4.22
CA ILE A 197 -14.72 -8.84 5.42
C ILE A 197 -13.31 -9.22 5.88
N THR A 198 -12.41 -8.21 6.03
CA THR A 198 -11.07 -8.41 6.60
C THR A 198 -11.12 -8.51 8.13
N ARG A 199 -10.03 -9.00 8.75
CA ARG A 199 -10.00 -9.18 10.23
C ARG A 199 -10.27 -7.89 10.99
N GLY A 200 -9.92 -6.72 10.43
CA GLY A 200 -10.06 -5.44 11.11
C GLY A 200 -9.17 -5.34 12.35
N GLY A 201 -9.67 -4.72 13.41
CA GLY A 201 -8.97 -4.56 14.67
C GLY A 201 -7.99 -3.40 14.65
N SER A 202 -6.70 -3.69 14.70
CA SER A 202 -5.62 -2.69 14.66
C SER A 202 -4.86 -2.74 13.35
N SER A 203 -4.38 -1.58 12.89
CA SER A 203 -3.46 -1.50 11.76
C SER A 203 -2.09 -2.11 12.10
N SER A 204 -1.18 -2.24 11.13
CA SER A 204 0.16 -2.77 11.38
C SER A 204 0.94 -1.92 12.38
N THR A 205 1.75 -2.56 13.23
CA THR A 205 2.77 -1.87 14.02
C THR A 205 3.90 -1.43 13.10
N VAL A 206 4.43 -0.23 13.31
CA VAL A 206 5.47 0.37 12.46
C VAL A 206 6.73 0.60 13.29
N VAL A 207 7.84 0.02 12.86
CA VAL A 207 9.16 0.12 13.50
C VAL A 207 10.14 0.81 12.57
N ASP A 208 10.80 1.86 13.04
CA ASP A 208 11.93 2.51 12.37
C ASP A 208 13.22 1.75 12.70
N MET A 209 13.86 1.23 11.66
CA MET A 209 15.11 0.49 11.73
C MET A 209 16.28 1.25 11.07
N THR A 210 16.11 2.52 10.76
CA THR A 210 17.12 3.35 10.09
C THR A 210 18.16 3.93 11.07
N LYS A 211 17.93 3.75 12.37
CA LYS A 211 18.80 4.23 13.44
C LYS A 211 19.52 3.06 14.11
N GLU A 212 20.58 3.34 14.83
CA GLU A 212 21.35 2.35 15.60
C GLU A 212 20.46 1.57 16.57
N LYS A 213 19.59 2.26 17.33
CA LYS A 213 18.53 1.63 18.14
C LYS A 213 17.18 1.80 17.42
N PRO A 214 16.46 0.71 17.10
CA PRO A 214 15.12 0.77 16.53
C PRO A 214 14.12 1.51 17.41
N SER A 215 13.08 2.06 16.81
CA SER A 215 12.03 2.75 17.54
C SER A 215 10.66 2.47 16.96
N ILE A 216 9.65 2.32 17.82
CA ILE A 216 8.27 2.11 17.41
C ILE A 216 7.64 3.46 17.05
N LEU A 217 7.38 3.66 15.75
CA LEU A 217 6.72 4.88 15.26
C LEU A 217 5.21 4.85 15.46
N ARG A 218 4.62 3.66 15.47
CA ARG A 218 3.20 3.45 15.70
C ARG A 218 2.98 2.05 16.26
N GLU A 219 2.35 1.95 17.40
CA GLU A 219 1.83 0.69 17.91
C GLU A 219 0.53 0.33 17.16
N GLY A 220 0.37 -0.95 16.83
CA GLY A 220 -0.75 -1.49 16.09
C GLY A 220 -1.11 -2.89 16.58
N ALA A 221 -1.25 -3.84 15.66
CA ALA A 221 -1.66 -5.21 16.00
C ALA A 221 -0.61 -5.99 16.80
N ILE A 222 0.67 -5.60 16.75
CA ILE A 222 1.75 -6.18 17.56
C ILE A 222 2.05 -5.20 18.69
N PRO A 223 1.84 -5.60 19.98
CA PRO A 223 2.17 -4.77 21.14
C PRO A 223 3.67 -4.47 21.23
N SER A 224 4.02 -3.26 21.71
CA SER A 224 5.41 -2.78 21.81
C SER A 224 6.32 -3.74 22.55
N HIS A 225 5.89 -4.29 23.68
CA HIS A 225 6.71 -5.20 24.51
C HIS A 225 7.14 -6.49 23.77
N GLN A 226 6.40 -6.93 22.73
CA GLN A 226 6.80 -8.08 21.92
C GLN A 226 7.93 -7.77 20.95
N LEU A 227 8.08 -6.50 20.59
CA LEU A 227 9.11 -6.03 19.67
C LEU A 227 10.36 -5.58 20.41
N GLU A 228 10.21 -4.85 21.54
CA GLU A 228 11.31 -4.27 22.31
C GLU A 228 12.30 -5.32 22.80
N ARG A 229 11.84 -6.54 23.10
CA ARG A 229 12.70 -7.66 23.48
C ARG A 229 13.79 -8.04 22.47
N PHE A 230 13.75 -7.51 21.24
CA PHE A 230 14.75 -7.77 20.20
C PHE A 230 15.91 -6.76 20.22
N TRP A 231 15.76 -5.62 20.92
CA TRP A 231 16.79 -4.57 20.97
C TRP A 231 16.97 -3.91 22.35
N ASP A 232 16.27 -4.37 23.38
CA ASP A 232 16.53 -4.02 24.79
C ASP A 232 17.46 -5.09 25.47
#